data_7ea6edec715f896c7bef948d11a1e6d7
#
_entry.id   7ea6edec715f896c7bef948d11a1e6d7
#
_cell.length_a   1.000
_cell.length_b   1.000
_cell.length_c   1.000
_cell.angle_alpha   90.00
_cell.angle_beta   90.00
_cell.angle_gamma   90.00
#
_symmetry.space_group_name_H-M   'P 1'
#
loop_
_entity.id
_entity.type
_entity.pdbx_description
1 polymer ?
#
loop_
_entity_poly.entity_id
_entity_poly.type
_entity_poly.pdbx_seq_one_letter_code
_entity_poly.pdbx_strand_id
1 'polypeptide(L)'
;MFNKLALIGIGLIGSSIARATRLKGLAKTIAISTRKAATLDEARALGLGDSYTLDAAEAVRGADLVILCTPIGAYLPVMEAIRDALEPGAILSDVGSVKGQVMASLGPLVPKGVHFIPGHPIAGTEHSGPASGFPELFTGRWCVLTPAKGTDPVAVDRLDRKSVV
;
A
#
# COMPACT_ATOMS: atom_id res chain seq x y z
N MET A 1 9.34 11.49 5.19
CA MET A 1 7.93 11.39 5.60
C MET A 1 7.05 11.62 4.38
N PHE A 2 6.05 10.78 4.17
CA PHE A 2 5.05 10.97 3.12
C PHE A 2 3.98 11.98 3.57
N ASN A 3 3.35 12.68 2.64
CA ASN A 3 2.23 13.55 2.98
C ASN A 3 0.95 12.75 3.16
N LYS A 4 0.65 11.84 2.22
CA LYS A 4 -0.53 10.98 2.28
C LYS A 4 -0.16 9.56 1.83
N LEU A 5 -0.42 8.59 2.71
CA LEU A 5 -0.39 7.16 2.39
C LEU A 5 -1.81 6.70 2.07
N ALA A 6 -2.01 6.05 0.92
CA ALA A 6 -3.24 5.35 0.60
C ALA A 6 -3.03 3.83 0.70
N LEU A 7 -3.83 3.16 1.52
CA LEU A 7 -3.85 1.70 1.67
C LEU A 7 -5.10 1.14 0.99
N ILE A 8 -4.89 0.35 -0.06
CA ILE A 8 -5.97 -0.34 -0.77
C ILE A 8 -6.02 -1.79 -0.30
N GLY A 9 -6.97 -2.07 0.58
CA GLY A 9 -7.03 -3.30 1.37
C GLY A 9 -6.51 -3.09 2.79
N ILE A 10 -7.24 -3.61 3.77
CA ILE A 10 -6.96 -3.40 5.20
C ILE A 10 -7.05 -4.73 5.98
N GLY A 11 -6.46 -5.79 5.42
CA GLY A 11 -6.24 -7.05 6.13
C GLY A 11 -5.05 -6.97 7.10
N LEU A 12 -4.50 -8.12 7.49
CA LEU A 12 -3.34 -8.21 8.39
C LEU A 12 -2.19 -7.28 7.98
N ILE A 13 -1.73 -7.36 6.74
CA ILE A 13 -0.58 -6.56 6.27
C ILE A 13 -0.92 -5.07 6.22
N GLY A 14 -2.06 -4.71 5.61
CA GLY A 14 -2.47 -3.31 5.49
C GLY A 14 -2.69 -2.63 6.84
N SER A 15 -3.32 -3.32 7.81
CA SER A 15 -3.53 -2.78 9.16
C SER A 15 -2.23 -2.70 9.97
N SER A 16 -1.30 -3.63 9.77
CA SER A 16 0.04 -3.55 10.37
C SER A 16 0.84 -2.37 9.81
N ILE A 17 0.79 -2.13 8.48
CA ILE A 17 1.40 -0.94 7.86
C ILE A 17 0.78 0.34 8.42
N ALA A 18 -0.55 0.42 8.53
CA ALA A 18 -1.23 1.59 9.09
C ALA A 18 -0.75 1.90 10.52
N ARG A 19 -0.71 0.88 11.39
CA ARG A 19 -0.27 1.00 12.79
C ARG A 19 1.20 1.42 12.89
N ALA A 20 2.08 0.76 12.14
CA ALA A 20 3.50 1.08 12.13
C ALA A 20 3.77 2.49 11.54
N THR A 21 3.02 2.90 10.50
CA THR A 21 3.08 4.25 9.94
C THR A 21 2.73 5.31 10.98
N ARG A 22 1.66 5.10 11.76
CA ARG A 22 1.30 6.01 12.86
C ARG A 22 2.36 6.03 13.96
N LEU A 23 2.79 4.86 14.42
CA LEU A 23 3.77 4.74 15.50
C LEU A 23 5.09 5.44 15.16
N LYS A 24 5.55 5.31 13.91
CA LYS A 24 6.84 5.86 13.46
C LYS A 24 6.71 7.23 12.77
N GLY A 25 5.51 7.78 12.61
CA GLY A 25 5.29 9.08 11.94
C GLY A 25 5.74 9.09 10.48
N LEU A 26 5.49 8.00 9.72
CA LEU A 26 5.99 7.86 8.35
C LEU A 26 5.15 8.61 7.32
N ALA A 27 3.89 8.89 7.60
CA ALA A 27 2.99 9.71 6.79
C ALA A 27 2.20 10.68 7.66
N LYS A 28 1.83 11.84 7.12
CA LYS A 28 0.99 12.83 7.82
C LYS A 28 -0.46 12.37 7.91
N THR A 29 -0.97 11.76 6.83
CA THR A 29 -2.33 11.23 6.75
C THR A 29 -2.35 9.85 6.10
N ILE A 30 -3.33 9.02 6.50
CA ILE A 30 -3.55 7.67 5.99
C ILE A 30 -5.00 7.60 5.48
N ALA A 31 -5.16 7.35 4.18
CA ALA A 31 -6.44 7.03 3.56
C ALA A 31 -6.58 5.52 3.40
N ILE A 32 -7.72 4.97 3.75
CA ILE A 32 -7.98 3.53 3.68
C ILE A 32 -9.17 3.28 2.76
N SER A 33 -8.97 2.37 1.79
CA SER A 33 -10.06 1.83 0.97
C SER A 33 -10.13 0.32 1.05
N THR A 34 -11.35 -0.19 1.09
CA THR A 34 -11.66 -1.61 0.97
C THR A 34 -13.05 -1.79 0.37
N ARG A 35 -13.30 -2.92 -0.28
CA ARG A 35 -14.58 -3.20 -0.96
C ARG A 35 -15.76 -3.53 -0.04
N LYS A 36 -15.51 -3.85 1.23
CA LYS A 36 -16.54 -4.26 2.20
C LYS A 36 -16.76 -3.18 3.23
N ALA A 37 -18.00 -2.68 3.35
CA ALA A 37 -18.37 -1.66 4.34
C ALA A 37 -18.06 -2.11 5.77
N ALA A 38 -18.41 -3.35 6.13
CA ALA A 38 -18.14 -3.88 7.47
C ALA A 38 -16.63 -3.87 7.83
N THR A 39 -15.75 -4.21 6.88
CA THR A 39 -14.29 -4.14 7.08
C THR A 39 -13.81 -2.70 7.22
N LEU A 40 -14.44 -1.77 6.50
CA LEU A 40 -14.13 -0.34 6.59
C LEU A 40 -14.55 0.24 7.94
N ASP A 41 -15.72 -0.16 8.44
CA ASP A 41 -16.24 0.27 9.75
C ASP A 41 -15.38 -0.27 10.90
N GLU A 42 -14.92 -1.52 10.79
CA GLU A 42 -13.96 -2.10 11.73
C GLU A 42 -12.62 -1.32 11.71
N ALA A 43 -12.08 -1.01 10.54
CA ALA A 43 -10.84 -0.23 10.41
C ALA A 43 -11.02 1.17 11.01
N ARG A 44 -12.18 1.79 10.83
CA ARG A 44 -12.53 3.09 11.43
C ARG A 44 -12.61 3.01 12.96
N ALA A 45 -13.29 2.00 13.49
CA ALA A 45 -13.40 1.77 14.93
C ALA A 45 -12.03 1.55 15.59
N LEU A 46 -11.09 0.93 14.87
CA LEU A 46 -9.70 0.71 15.31
C LEU A 46 -8.78 1.95 15.11
N GLY A 47 -9.28 3.03 14.51
CA GLY A 47 -8.51 4.26 14.30
C GLY A 47 -7.32 4.10 13.35
N LEU A 48 -7.41 3.20 12.37
CA LEU A 48 -6.28 2.84 11.51
C LEU A 48 -5.90 3.94 10.50
N GLY A 49 -6.85 4.77 10.07
CA GLY A 49 -6.66 5.83 9.08
C GLY A 49 -7.26 7.16 9.52
N ASP A 50 -7.10 8.18 8.68
CA ASP A 50 -7.70 9.51 8.83
C ASP A 50 -8.91 9.69 7.91
N SER A 51 -8.96 8.93 6.80
CA SER A 51 -10.11 8.87 5.90
C SER A 51 -10.38 7.43 5.46
N TYR A 52 -11.67 7.14 5.19
CA TYR A 52 -12.16 5.80 4.92
C TYR A 52 -13.21 5.86 3.81
N THR A 53 -13.01 5.10 2.74
CA THR A 53 -13.91 5.09 1.58
C THR A 53 -13.99 3.71 0.94
N LEU A 54 -15.11 3.41 0.29
CA LEU A 54 -15.27 2.22 -0.57
C LEU A 54 -14.72 2.48 -1.98
N ASP A 55 -14.48 3.72 -2.35
CA ASP A 55 -13.92 4.12 -3.64
C ASP A 55 -12.39 4.20 -3.57
N ALA A 56 -11.72 3.25 -4.21
CA ALA A 56 -10.26 3.20 -4.25
C ALA A 56 -9.65 4.42 -4.97
N ALA A 57 -10.32 4.97 -6.00
CA ALA A 57 -9.86 6.15 -6.70
C ALA A 57 -9.91 7.40 -5.81
N GLU A 58 -10.94 7.53 -4.97
CA GLU A 58 -11.02 8.60 -3.96
C GLU A 58 -9.87 8.48 -2.95
N ALA A 59 -9.57 7.28 -2.48
CA ALA A 59 -8.50 7.07 -1.51
C ALA A 59 -7.14 7.52 -2.02
N VAL A 60 -6.83 7.27 -3.31
CA VAL A 60 -5.49 7.54 -3.87
C VAL A 60 -5.28 8.98 -4.32
N ARG A 61 -6.34 9.79 -4.53
CA ARG A 61 -6.18 11.20 -4.91
C ARG A 61 -5.31 11.97 -3.93
N GLY A 62 -4.28 12.62 -4.44
CA GLY A 62 -3.32 13.38 -3.64
C GLY A 62 -2.39 12.53 -2.78
N ALA A 63 -2.38 11.21 -2.93
CA ALA A 63 -1.44 10.34 -2.24
C ALA A 63 -0.07 10.34 -2.93
N ASP A 64 0.99 10.50 -2.15
CA ASP A 64 2.37 10.37 -2.62
C ASP A 64 2.97 8.98 -2.36
N LEU A 65 2.24 8.12 -1.62
CA LEU A 65 2.49 6.68 -1.52
C LEU A 65 1.16 5.92 -1.57
N VAL A 66 1.06 4.95 -2.47
CA VAL A 66 -0.08 4.03 -2.60
C VAL A 66 0.42 2.61 -2.43
N ILE A 67 -0.19 1.82 -1.55
CA ILE A 67 0.19 0.42 -1.34
C ILE A 67 -1.03 -0.48 -1.55
N LEU A 68 -0.91 -1.43 -2.48
CA LEU A 68 -1.92 -2.45 -2.73
C LEU A 68 -1.76 -3.59 -1.72
N CYS A 69 -2.70 -3.69 -0.78
CA CYS A 69 -2.74 -4.70 0.28
C CYS A 69 -3.91 -5.68 0.12
N THR A 70 -4.52 -5.74 -1.07
CA THR A 70 -5.56 -6.70 -1.43
C THR A 70 -4.94 -8.05 -1.83
N PRO A 71 -5.71 -9.13 -1.91
CA PRO A 71 -5.26 -10.34 -2.59
C PRO A 71 -4.85 -10.07 -4.03
N ILE A 72 -3.81 -10.77 -4.53
CA ILE A 72 -3.21 -10.53 -5.86
C ILE A 72 -4.25 -10.61 -6.99
N GLY A 73 -5.23 -11.52 -6.89
CA GLY A 73 -6.33 -11.62 -7.87
C GLY A 73 -7.20 -10.37 -8.02
N ALA A 74 -7.12 -9.44 -7.06
CA ALA A 74 -7.83 -8.16 -7.11
C ALA A 74 -6.97 -7.00 -7.65
N TYR A 75 -5.68 -7.21 -7.92
CA TYR A 75 -4.77 -6.13 -8.31
C TYR A 75 -5.16 -5.48 -9.63
N LEU A 76 -5.50 -6.28 -10.66
CA LEU A 76 -5.86 -5.74 -11.96
C LEU A 76 -7.10 -4.84 -11.91
N PRO A 77 -8.27 -5.27 -11.39
CA PRO A 77 -9.43 -4.40 -11.27
C PRO A 77 -9.20 -3.19 -10.35
N VAL A 78 -8.40 -3.33 -9.29
CA VAL A 78 -8.01 -2.18 -8.47
C VAL A 78 -7.18 -1.19 -9.26
N MET A 79 -6.17 -1.66 -10.00
CA MET A 79 -5.31 -0.79 -10.82
C MET A 79 -6.12 -0.05 -11.89
N GLU A 80 -7.04 -0.72 -12.56
CA GLU A 80 -7.96 -0.11 -13.54
C GLU A 80 -8.81 1.01 -12.91
N ALA A 81 -9.25 0.82 -11.67
CA ALA A 81 -10.04 1.81 -10.95
C ALA A 81 -9.22 3.04 -10.50
N ILE A 82 -7.95 2.84 -10.13
CA ILE A 82 -7.15 3.92 -9.50
C ILE A 82 -6.21 4.65 -10.46
N ARG A 83 -5.84 4.05 -11.60
CA ARG A 83 -4.75 4.55 -12.47
C ARG A 83 -4.90 6.03 -12.85
N ASP A 84 -6.12 6.47 -13.16
CA ASP A 84 -6.39 7.84 -13.61
C ASP A 84 -6.44 8.85 -12.43
N ALA A 85 -6.41 8.35 -11.20
CA ALA A 85 -6.38 9.15 -9.97
C ALA A 85 -4.99 9.18 -9.30
N LEU A 86 -4.01 8.45 -9.86
CA LEU A 86 -2.63 8.49 -9.36
C LEU A 86 -1.94 9.78 -9.80
N GLU A 87 -1.27 10.43 -8.86
CA GLU A 87 -0.56 11.68 -9.11
C GLU A 87 0.84 11.44 -9.69
N PRO A 88 1.32 12.28 -10.64
CA PRO A 88 2.72 12.24 -11.06
C PRO A 88 3.67 12.44 -9.88
N GLY A 89 4.73 11.63 -9.81
CA GLY A 89 5.68 11.60 -8.69
C GLY A 89 5.24 10.71 -7.53
N ALA A 90 4.02 10.17 -7.53
CA ALA A 90 3.59 9.20 -6.55
C ALA A 90 4.35 7.87 -6.70
N ILE A 91 4.52 7.18 -5.58
CA ILE A 91 5.02 5.81 -5.54
C ILE A 91 3.83 4.87 -5.42
N LEU A 92 3.73 3.90 -6.36
CA LEU A 92 2.82 2.78 -6.28
C LEU A 92 3.61 1.53 -5.89
N SER A 93 3.21 0.89 -4.80
CA SER A 93 3.81 -0.36 -4.30
C SER A 93 2.73 -1.40 -4.01
N ASP A 94 3.15 -2.60 -3.68
CA ASP A 94 2.27 -3.70 -3.27
C ASP A 94 2.92 -4.58 -2.22
N VAL A 95 2.19 -5.57 -1.71
CA VAL A 95 2.66 -6.53 -0.70
C VAL A 95 2.57 -7.99 -1.14
N GLY A 96 2.26 -8.24 -2.41
CA GLY A 96 2.10 -9.60 -2.94
C GLY A 96 3.41 -10.38 -3.05
N SER A 97 3.33 -11.71 -3.07
CA SER A 97 4.52 -12.58 -3.07
C SER A 97 5.01 -12.97 -4.48
N VAL A 98 4.25 -12.77 -5.55
CA VAL A 98 4.61 -13.15 -6.94
C VAL A 98 4.97 -11.94 -7.79
N LYS A 99 6.15 -11.37 -7.56
CA LYS A 99 6.58 -10.10 -8.17
C LYS A 99 6.61 -10.11 -9.70
N GLY A 100 7.03 -11.20 -10.33
CA GLY A 100 7.05 -11.33 -11.79
C GLY A 100 5.67 -11.14 -12.41
N GLN A 101 4.63 -11.77 -11.85
CA GLN A 101 3.25 -11.62 -12.30
C GLN A 101 2.72 -10.20 -12.04
N VAL A 102 3.02 -9.63 -10.87
CA VAL A 102 2.61 -8.26 -10.53
C VAL A 102 3.22 -7.25 -11.52
N MET A 103 4.51 -7.37 -11.81
CA MET A 103 5.18 -6.52 -12.80
C MET A 103 4.58 -6.66 -14.19
N ALA A 104 4.34 -7.88 -14.65
CA ALA A 104 3.80 -8.14 -15.98
C ALA A 104 2.37 -7.62 -16.14
N SER A 105 1.52 -7.77 -15.12
CA SER A 105 0.11 -7.40 -15.20
C SER A 105 -0.14 -5.92 -14.91
N LEU A 106 0.56 -5.31 -13.97
CA LEU A 106 0.30 -3.91 -13.59
C LEU A 106 1.21 -2.92 -14.30
N GLY A 107 2.46 -3.30 -14.62
CA GLY A 107 3.44 -2.40 -15.22
C GLY A 107 2.92 -1.62 -16.45
N PRO A 108 2.25 -2.26 -17.42
CA PRO A 108 1.69 -1.57 -18.59
C PRO A 108 0.56 -0.57 -18.27
N LEU A 109 -0.06 -0.68 -17.11
CA LEU A 109 -1.18 0.18 -16.68
C LEU A 109 -0.74 1.36 -15.82
N VAL A 110 0.51 1.36 -15.35
CA VAL A 110 1.03 2.45 -14.50
C VAL A 110 1.15 3.74 -15.33
N PRO A 111 0.55 4.85 -14.89
CA PRO A 111 0.61 6.11 -15.60
C PRO A 111 2.04 6.65 -15.68
N LYS A 112 2.32 7.40 -16.75
CA LYS A 112 3.59 8.10 -16.89
C LYS A 112 3.81 9.07 -15.73
N GLY A 113 4.99 9.02 -15.14
CA GLY A 113 5.35 9.85 -13.99
C GLY A 113 5.07 9.21 -12.62
N VAL A 114 4.38 8.07 -12.56
CA VAL A 114 4.21 7.28 -11.33
C VAL A 114 5.35 6.28 -11.22
N HIS A 115 5.96 6.18 -10.02
CA HIS A 115 7.04 5.24 -9.75
C HIS A 115 6.48 3.91 -9.25
N PHE A 116 6.51 2.88 -10.11
CA PHE A 116 6.07 1.55 -9.71
C PHE A 116 7.22 0.76 -9.08
N ILE A 117 7.11 0.51 -7.79
CA ILE A 117 8.12 -0.19 -6.99
C ILE A 117 7.43 -1.32 -6.21
N PRO A 118 7.24 -2.49 -6.83
CA PRO A 118 6.63 -3.63 -6.15
C PRO A 118 7.44 -4.07 -4.94
N GLY A 119 6.74 -4.33 -3.84
CA GLY A 119 7.31 -4.79 -2.59
C GLY A 119 6.78 -6.15 -2.16
N HIS A 120 7.56 -6.87 -1.37
CA HIS A 120 7.15 -8.12 -0.74
C HIS A 120 7.71 -8.18 0.68
N PRO A 121 6.93 -7.76 1.70
CA PRO A 121 7.32 -7.98 3.09
C PRO A 121 7.30 -9.48 3.39
N ILE A 122 8.41 -10.01 3.90
CA ILE A 122 8.52 -11.42 4.29
C ILE A 122 7.98 -11.56 5.73
N ALA A 123 6.69 -11.29 5.86
CA ALA A 123 5.99 -11.28 7.14
C ALA A 123 4.54 -11.71 6.94
N GLY A 124 3.95 -12.32 7.97
CA GLY A 124 2.56 -12.77 7.95
C GLY A 124 2.26 -13.66 9.13
N THR A 125 0.99 -13.90 9.37
CA THR A 125 0.45 -14.89 10.30
C THR A 125 -0.75 -15.58 9.66
N GLU A 126 -1.31 -16.59 10.31
CA GLU A 126 -2.54 -17.26 9.89
C GLU A 126 -3.81 -16.41 10.09
N HIS A 127 -3.71 -15.30 10.80
CA HIS A 127 -4.83 -14.41 11.10
C HIS A 127 -5.13 -13.46 9.93
N SER A 128 -6.37 -12.99 9.85
CA SER A 128 -6.84 -12.08 8.81
C SER A 128 -7.75 -10.99 9.39
N GLY A 129 -7.97 -9.94 8.60
CA GLY A 129 -8.82 -8.80 8.97
C GLY A 129 -8.06 -7.65 9.64
N PRO A 130 -8.74 -6.49 9.81
CA PRO A 130 -8.13 -5.27 10.34
C PRO A 130 -7.66 -5.37 11.80
N ALA A 131 -8.37 -6.16 12.63
CA ALA A 131 -8.01 -6.35 14.04
C ALA A 131 -6.74 -7.18 14.23
N SER A 132 -6.37 -8.00 13.25
CA SER A 132 -5.22 -8.90 13.35
C SER A 132 -3.85 -8.20 13.17
N GLY A 133 -3.82 -6.97 12.69
CA GLY A 133 -2.59 -6.22 12.48
C GLY A 133 -1.96 -5.72 13.77
N PHE A 134 -0.63 -5.66 13.76
CA PHE A 134 0.17 -5.09 14.85
C PHE A 134 1.43 -4.42 14.27
N PRO A 135 1.94 -3.35 14.92
CA PRO A 135 3.02 -2.54 14.34
C PRO A 135 4.36 -3.29 14.26
N GLU A 136 4.59 -4.28 15.12
CA GLU A 136 5.83 -5.05 15.19
C GLU A 136 5.90 -6.19 14.16
N LEU A 137 4.85 -6.41 13.35
CA LEU A 137 4.80 -7.50 12.35
C LEU A 137 6.05 -7.53 11.44
N PHE A 138 6.61 -6.37 11.15
CA PHE A 138 7.75 -6.20 10.24
C PHE A 138 9.10 -6.10 10.97
N THR A 139 9.13 -6.05 12.29
CA THR A 139 10.37 -5.87 13.05
C THR A 139 11.33 -7.03 12.82
N GLY A 140 12.54 -6.74 12.32
CA GLY A 140 13.55 -7.74 11.98
C GLY A 140 13.18 -8.60 10.78
N ARG A 141 12.22 -8.19 9.95
CA ARG A 141 11.81 -8.90 8.73
C ARG A 141 12.32 -8.18 7.49
N TRP A 142 12.60 -8.94 6.45
CA TRP A 142 12.98 -8.40 5.16
C TRP A 142 11.76 -7.90 4.38
N CYS A 143 11.93 -6.80 3.65
CA CYS A 143 11.03 -6.39 2.59
C CYS A 143 11.82 -6.37 1.27
N VAL A 144 11.44 -7.22 0.33
CA VAL A 144 12.10 -7.29 -0.98
C VAL A 144 11.45 -6.27 -1.90
N LEU A 145 12.20 -5.28 -2.37
CA LEU A 145 11.76 -4.34 -3.41
C LEU A 145 12.26 -4.81 -4.78
N THR A 146 11.39 -4.77 -5.78
CA THR A 146 11.71 -5.18 -7.16
C THR A 146 11.38 -4.06 -8.16
N PRO A 147 12.11 -2.93 -8.11
CA PRO A 147 11.89 -1.83 -9.04
C PRO A 147 12.21 -2.26 -10.48
N ALA A 148 11.44 -1.76 -11.45
CA ALA A 148 11.74 -1.95 -12.86
C ALA A 148 13.07 -1.27 -13.24
N LYS A 149 13.71 -1.76 -14.31
CA LYS A 149 14.91 -1.13 -14.84
C LYS A 149 14.59 0.33 -15.26
N GLY A 150 15.38 1.28 -14.75
CA GLY A 150 15.18 2.70 -15.01
C GLY A 150 14.23 3.41 -14.03
N THR A 151 13.74 2.72 -13.00
CA THR A 151 13.03 3.39 -11.89
C THR A 151 13.95 4.41 -11.22
N ASP A 152 13.40 5.59 -10.91
CA ASP A 152 14.13 6.64 -10.21
C ASP A 152 14.72 6.14 -8.88
N PRO A 153 16.04 6.15 -8.70
CA PRO A 153 16.67 5.68 -7.48
C PRO A 153 16.27 6.50 -6.25
N VAL A 154 15.90 7.77 -6.42
CA VAL A 154 15.40 8.62 -5.32
C VAL A 154 14.05 8.10 -4.82
N ALA A 155 13.16 7.68 -5.71
CA ALA A 155 11.89 7.09 -5.34
C ALA A 155 12.08 5.74 -4.63
N VAL A 156 13.02 4.91 -5.11
CA VAL A 156 13.36 3.63 -4.46
C VAL A 156 13.91 3.87 -3.05
N ASP A 157 14.89 4.76 -2.89
CA ASP A 157 15.47 5.11 -1.59
C ASP A 157 14.42 5.70 -0.64
N ARG A 158 13.50 6.52 -1.15
CA ARG A 158 12.41 7.09 -0.37
C ARG A 158 11.48 6.01 0.19
N LEU A 159 11.17 4.97 -0.59
CA LEU A 159 10.35 3.85 -0.15
C LEU A 159 11.14 2.95 0.82
N ASP A 160 12.38 2.59 0.48
CA ASP A 160 13.24 1.70 1.25
C ASP A 160 13.53 2.24 2.66
N ARG A 161 14.00 3.48 2.77
CA ARG A 161 14.28 4.14 4.07
C ARG A 161 13.04 4.41 4.90
N LYS A 162 11.85 4.39 4.30
CA LYS A 162 10.56 4.61 4.95
C LYS A 162 9.74 3.34 5.04
N SER A 163 10.26 2.23 4.48
CA SER A 163 9.61 0.95 4.67
C SER A 163 9.61 0.60 6.16
N VAL A 164 8.53 0.00 6.59
CA VAL A 164 8.17 -0.22 8.01
C VAL A 164 8.94 -1.40 8.61
N VAL A 165 10.03 -1.79 7.97
CA VAL A 165 10.87 -2.94 8.32
C VAL A 165 11.98 -2.54 9.29
#